data_899cb9c0a063f4e8098e7628c91ef5b3
#
_entry.id   899cb9c0a063f4e8098e7628c91ef5b3
#
_cell.length_a   1.000
_cell.length_b   1.000
_cell.length_c   1.000
_cell.angle_alpha   90.00
_cell.angle_beta   90.00
_cell.angle_gamma   90.00
#
_symmetry.space_group_name_H-M   'P 1'
#
loop_
_entity.id
_entity.type
_entity.pdbx_description
1 polymer ?
#
loop_
_entity_poly.entity_id
_entity_poly.type
_entity_poly.pdbx_seq_one_letter_code
_entity_poly.pdbx_strand_id
1 'polypeptide(L)'
;MNAHLVKDLDKLKAQILRVAAAVEENVRKSVRALRELSAPLAEDVVYSDRKIDETEVETEEECLKILALHQPVASDLRFVITVLKINNELEHIGDMSANIARRVPFLLRGGKVPIPFDIDKMTSRTVYMLKSSIDAFLNGDERLAVGVCSDDSIVDEENRRCYGNVASGIAENPEAAMVYINYLLVSKSLERIADLCTNIAEDVIYMKRSLIVRHNLDEAAKIINLSPESGGGGA
;
A
#
# COMPACT_ATOMS: atom_id res chain seq x y z
N MET A 1 18.61 -26.90 -4.44
CA MET A 1 17.37 -26.33 -3.85
C MET A 1 16.30 -27.42 -3.83
N ASN A 2 15.59 -27.63 -2.72
CA ASN A 2 14.55 -28.65 -2.62
C ASN A 2 13.35 -28.27 -3.50
N ALA A 3 12.94 -29.15 -4.44
CA ALA A 3 11.84 -28.86 -5.37
C ALA A 3 10.50 -28.54 -4.66
N HIS A 4 10.29 -29.08 -3.46
CA HIS A 4 9.13 -28.77 -2.63
C HIS A 4 9.17 -27.34 -2.10
N LEU A 5 10.32 -26.87 -1.62
CA LEU A 5 10.48 -25.47 -1.16
C LEU A 5 10.20 -24.49 -2.30
N VAL A 6 10.75 -24.71 -3.50
CA VAL A 6 10.49 -23.84 -4.66
C VAL A 6 9.00 -23.71 -4.94
N LYS A 7 8.29 -24.84 -4.97
CA LYS A 7 6.84 -24.85 -5.19
C LYS A 7 6.06 -24.08 -4.13
N ASP A 8 6.48 -24.18 -2.86
CA ASP A 8 5.81 -23.50 -1.77
C ASP A 8 6.11 -21.98 -1.78
N LEU A 9 7.33 -21.57 -2.14
CA LEU A 9 7.66 -20.14 -2.36
C LEU A 9 6.87 -19.54 -3.54
N ASP A 10 6.68 -20.30 -4.64
CA ASP A 10 5.87 -19.86 -5.77
C ASP A 10 4.39 -19.71 -5.40
N LYS A 11 3.87 -20.56 -4.52
CA LYS A 11 2.52 -20.41 -3.96
C LYS A 11 2.39 -19.12 -3.14
N LEU A 12 3.38 -18.79 -2.29
CA LEU A 12 3.38 -17.55 -1.53
C LEU A 12 3.36 -16.33 -2.45
N LYS A 13 4.16 -16.33 -3.51
CA LYS A 13 4.11 -15.25 -4.53
C LYS A 13 2.72 -15.09 -5.12
N ALA A 14 2.08 -16.20 -5.50
CA ALA A 14 0.74 -16.17 -6.05
C ALA A 14 -0.31 -15.70 -5.03
N GLN A 15 -0.13 -16.00 -3.73
CA GLN A 15 -0.98 -15.49 -2.66
C GLN A 15 -0.85 -13.98 -2.51
N ILE A 16 0.35 -13.45 -2.37
CA ILE A 16 0.58 -11.99 -2.28
C ILE A 16 -0.02 -11.26 -3.48
N LEU A 17 0.13 -11.78 -4.70
CA LEU A 17 -0.51 -11.20 -5.89
C LEU A 17 -2.03 -11.12 -5.77
N ARG A 18 -2.68 -12.16 -5.24
CA ARG A 18 -4.14 -12.15 -5.06
C ARG A 18 -4.58 -11.14 -4.01
N VAL A 19 -3.87 -11.08 -2.87
CA VAL A 19 -4.15 -10.10 -1.82
C VAL A 19 -3.95 -8.67 -2.36
N ALA A 20 -2.83 -8.42 -3.02
CA ALA A 20 -2.52 -7.10 -3.59
C ALA A 20 -3.58 -6.65 -4.61
N ALA A 21 -4.05 -7.56 -5.48
CA ALA A 21 -5.13 -7.24 -6.44
C ALA A 21 -6.45 -6.90 -5.74
N ALA A 22 -6.81 -7.63 -4.67
CA ALA A 22 -8.02 -7.36 -3.89
C ALA A 22 -7.91 -6.02 -3.16
N VAL A 23 -6.75 -5.71 -2.59
CA VAL A 23 -6.46 -4.45 -1.91
C VAL A 23 -6.50 -3.28 -2.90
N GLU A 24 -5.87 -3.39 -4.07
CA GLU A 24 -5.92 -2.36 -5.13
C GLU A 24 -7.36 -2.06 -5.55
N GLU A 25 -8.17 -3.10 -5.75
CA GLU A 25 -9.60 -2.95 -6.08
C GLU A 25 -10.35 -2.23 -4.96
N ASN A 26 -10.09 -2.56 -3.68
CA ASN A 26 -10.70 -1.90 -2.53
C ASN A 26 -10.32 -0.42 -2.44
N VAL A 27 -9.05 -0.06 -2.68
CA VAL A 27 -8.61 1.35 -2.73
C VAL A 27 -9.40 2.11 -3.81
N ARG A 28 -9.46 1.59 -5.03
CA ARG A 28 -10.21 2.23 -6.14
C ARG A 28 -11.69 2.35 -5.83
N LYS A 29 -12.28 1.28 -5.32
CA LYS A 29 -13.70 1.22 -5.01
C LYS A 29 -14.09 2.15 -3.85
N SER A 30 -13.25 2.28 -2.82
CA SER A 30 -13.50 3.18 -1.69
C SER A 30 -13.54 4.66 -2.12
N VAL A 31 -12.61 5.07 -2.98
CA VAL A 31 -12.60 6.43 -3.53
C VAL A 31 -13.78 6.66 -4.49
N ARG A 32 -14.11 5.65 -5.30
CA ARG A 32 -15.31 5.71 -6.15
C ARG A 32 -16.59 5.84 -5.32
N ALA A 33 -16.74 5.05 -4.25
CA ALA A 33 -17.88 5.14 -3.33
C ALA A 33 -18.02 6.54 -2.72
N LEU A 34 -16.90 7.17 -2.38
CA LEU A 34 -16.85 8.53 -1.85
C LEU A 34 -17.25 9.57 -2.91
N ARG A 35 -16.74 9.48 -4.14
CA ARG A 35 -17.06 10.42 -5.22
C ARG A 35 -18.53 10.35 -5.65
N GLU A 36 -19.06 9.13 -5.74
CA GLU A 36 -20.46 8.87 -6.11
C GLU A 36 -21.41 9.02 -4.91
N LEU A 37 -20.87 9.22 -3.69
CA LEU A 37 -21.61 9.19 -2.43
C LEU A 37 -22.49 7.92 -2.33
N SER A 38 -21.93 6.78 -2.70
CA SER A 38 -22.65 5.51 -2.81
C SER A 38 -22.49 4.67 -1.55
N ALA A 39 -23.51 4.62 -0.71
CA ALA A 39 -23.55 3.75 0.47
C ALA A 39 -23.39 2.26 0.12
N PRO A 40 -24.04 1.70 -0.94
CA PRO A 40 -23.85 0.29 -1.30
C PRO A 40 -22.40 -0.05 -1.68
N LEU A 41 -21.69 0.84 -2.42
CA LEU A 41 -20.28 0.62 -2.74
C LEU A 41 -19.40 0.68 -1.49
N ALA A 42 -19.71 1.58 -0.56
CA ALA A 42 -18.97 1.71 0.70
C ALA A 42 -19.16 0.45 1.57
N GLU A 43 -20.37 -0.09 1.67
CA GLU A 43 -20.65 -1.33 2.40
C GLU A 43 -19.93 -2.53 1.77
N ASP A 44 -19.88 -2.60 0.43
CA ASP A 44 -19.16 -3.67 -0.27
C ASP A 44 -17.64 -3.63 -0.02
N VAL A 45 -17.03 -2.44 0.05
CA VAL A 45 -15.61 -2.30 0.46
C VAL A 45 -15.39 -2.81 1.87
N VAL A 46 -16.22 -2.40 2.83
CA VAL A 46 -16.09 -2.84 4.24
C VAL A 46 -16.33 -4.35 4.39
N TYR A 47 -17.19 -4.93 3.55
CA TYR A 47 -17.40 -6.38 3.54
C TYR A 47 -16.22 -7.13 2.92
N SER A 48 -15.66 -6.64 1.81
CA SER A 48 -14.53 -7.29 1.13
C SER A 48 -13.23 -7.21 1.94
N ASP A 49 -13.08 -6.22 2.81
CA ASP A 49 -11.97 -6.07 3.73
C ASP A 49 -11.79 -7.32 4.63
N ARG A 50 -12.89 -7.87 5.16
CA ARG A 50 -12.85 -9.11 5.96
C ARG A 50 -12.23 -10.32 5.24
N LYS A 51 -12.37 -10.36 3.90
CA LYS A 51 -11.73 -11.43 3.11
C LYS A 51 -10.23 -11.21 2.95
N ILE A 52 -9.79 -9.96 2.99
CA ILE A 52 -8.37 -9.61 3.03
C ILE A 52 -7.78 -10.10 4.34
N ASP A 53 -8.45 -9.82 5.48
CA ASP A 53 -8.05 -10.28 6.82
C ASP A 53 -7.93 -11.82 6.88
N GLU A 54 -8.95 -12.54 6.37
CA GLU A 54 -8.93 -14.01 6.30
C GLU A 54 -7.74 -14.53 5.47
N THR A 55 -7.45 -13.91 4.33
CA THR A 55 -6.34 -14.30 3.46
C THR A 55 -4.99 -13.91 4.04
N GLU A 56 -4.93 -12.83 4.82
CA GLU A 56 -3.74 -12.43 5.57
C GLU A 56 -3.34 -13.52 6.55
N VAL A 57 -4.26 -14.01 7.39
CA VAL A 57 -4.02 -15.10 8.35
C VAL A 57 -3.57 -16.38 7.63
N GLU A 58 -4.24 -16.78 6.53
CA GLU A 58 -3.86 -17.95 5.74
C GLU A 58 -2.42 -17.84 5.19
N THR A 59 -2.02 -16.64 4.77
CA THR A 59 -0.69 -16.38 4.22
C THR A 59 0.37 -16.44 5.32
N GLU A 60 0.08 -15.88 6.52
CA GLU A 60 0.96 -15.98 7.68
C GLU A 60 1.18 -17.45 8.09
N GLU A 61 0.10 -18.24 8.19
CA GLU A 61 0.17 -19.68 8.52
C GLU A 61 1.04 -20.46 7.51
N GLU A 62 0.90 -20.17 6.20
CA GLU A 62 1.73 -20.83 5.17
C GLU A 62 3.21 -20.42 5.28
N CYS A 63 3.52 -19.17 5.60
CA CYS A 63 4.88 -18.72 5.91
C CYS A 63 5.48 -19.48 7.10
N LEU A 64 4.76 -19.57 8.22
CA LEU A 64 5.19 -20.27 9.42
C LEU A 64 5.43 -21.76 9.13
N LYS A 65 4.56 -22.38 8.34
CA LYS A 65 4.70 -23.77 7.92
C LYS A 65 5.95 -23.98 7.07
N ILE A 66 6.25 -23.10 6.12
CA ILE A 66 7.47 -23.15 5.31
C ILE A 66 8.72 -23.04 6.19
N LEU A 67 8.72 -22.10 7.15
CA LEU A 67 9.83 -21.94 8.08
C LEU A 67 10.07 -23.20 8.93
N ALA A 68 8.98 -23.82 9.43
CA ALA A 68 9.06 -25.01 10.26
C ALA A 68 9.53 -26.26 9.47
N LEU A 69 8.98 -26.49 8.27
CA LEU A 69 9.22 -27.72 7.51
C LEU A 69 10.50 -27.69 6.69
N HIS A 70 10.86 -26.55 6.14
CA HIS A 70 11.97 -26.43 5.20
C HIS A 70 13.22 -25.79 5.80
N GLN A 71 13.11 -25.07 6.92
CA GLN A 71 14.20 -24.34 7.56
C GLN A 71 15.05 -23.55 6.55
N PRO A 72 14.40 -22.67 5.74
CA PRO A 72 15.09 -21.95 4.67
C PRO A 72 16.23 -21.09 5.23
N VAL A 73 17.25 -20.85 4.42
CA VAL A 73 18.44 -20.08 4.79
C VAL A 73 18.70 -18.95 3.79
N ALA A 74 19.48 -17.97 4.20
CA ALA A 74 19.95 -16.88 3.35
C ALA A 74 18.81 -16.20 2.56
N SER A 75 18.82 -16.28 1.23
CA SER A 75 17.85 -15.62 0.34
C SER A 75 16.42 -16.13 0.55
N ASP A 76 16.23 -17.44 0.74
CA ASP A 76 14.92 -18.05 0.88
C ASP A 76 14.28 -17.64 2.21
N LEU A 77 15.07 -17.57 3.28
CA LEU A 77 14.61 -17.06 4.56
C LEU A 77 14.20 -15.57 4.45
N ARG A 78 15.06 -14.73 3.83
CA ARG A 78 14.70 -13.32 3.65
C ARG A 78 13.42 -13.14 2.82
N PHE A 79 13.25 -13.97 1.78
CA PHE A 79 12.01 -13.94 0.98
C PHE A 79 10.77 -14.21 1.84
N VAL A 80 10.76 -15.28 2.65
CA VAL A 80 9.61 -15.63 3.52
C VAL A 80 9.34 -14.53 4.54
N ILE A 81 10.38 -13.96 5.16
CA ILE A 81 10.24 -12.83 6.09
C ILE A 81 9.69 -11.58 5.40
N THR A 82 10.13 -11.31 4.17
CA THR A 82 9.61 -10.18 3.38
C THR A 82 8.14 -10.40 3.02
N VAL A 83 7.74 -11.63 2.66
CA VAL A 83 6.33 -11.98 2.43
C VAL A 83 5.48 -11.72 3.66
N LEU A 84 5.92 -12.12 4.86
CA LEU A 84 5.19 -11.86 6.11
C LEU A 84 4.95 -10.36 6.34
N LYS A 85 5.98 -9.54 6.08
CA LYS A 85 5.87 -8.09 6.24
C LYS A 85 4.94 -7.46 5.20
N ILE A 86 5.12 -7.80 3.92
CA ILE A 86 4.25 -7.30 2.84
C ILE A 86 2.80 -7.69 3.09
N ASN A 87 2.54 -8.90 3.57
CA ASN A 87 1.21 -9.38 3.91
C ASN A 87 0.51 -8.49 4.94
N ASN A 88 1.23 -8.15 6.01
CA ASN A 88 0.74 -7.22 7.03
C ASN A 88 0.53 -5.79 6.49
N GLU A 89 1.43 -5.27 5.63
CA GLU A 89 1.25 -3.95 5.02
C GLU A 89 0.03 -3.93 4.08
N LEU A 90 -0.24 -5.02 3.36
CA LEU A 90 -1.42 -5.13 2.48
C LEU A 90 -2.73 -5.16 3.27
N GLU A 91 -2.79 -5.88 4.40
CA GLU A 91 -3.94 -5.83 5.30
C GLU A 91 -4.18 -4.41 5.80
N HIS A 92 -3.15 -3.72 6.29
CA HIS A 92 -3.27 -2.32 6.72
C HIS A 92 -3.76 -1.39 5.59
N ILE A 93 -3.37 -1.62 4.32
CA ILE A 93 -3.90 -0.88 3.16
C ILE A 93 -5.39 -1.18 2.95
N GLY A 94 -5.81 -2.43 3.13
CA GLY A 94 -7.22 -2.85 3.15
C GLY A 94 -8.02 -2.06 4.18
N ASP A 95 -7.56 -2.04 5.42
CA ASP A 95 -8.13 -1.27 6.53
C ASP A 95 -8.25 0.23 6.21
N MET A 96 -7.23 0.84 5.59
CA MET A 96 -7.30 2.25 5.19
C MET A 96 -8.36 2.47 4.11
N SER A 97 -8.53 1.51 3.19
CA SER A 97 -9.59 1.53 2.17
C SER A 97 -10.99 1.47 2.81
N ALA A 98 -11.18 0.57 3.78
CA ALA A 98 -12.41 0.49 4.56
C ALA A 98 -12.65 1.77 5.38
N ASN A 99 -11.61 2.39 5.92
CA ASN A 99 -11.71 3.67 6.62
C ASN A 99 -12.17 4.80 5.70
N ILE A 100 -11.72 4.86 4.44
CA ILE A 100 -12.23 5.80 3.43
C ILE A 100 -13.73 5.53 3.18
N ALA A 101 -14.13 4.28 2.96
CA ALA A 101 -15.51 3.89 2.70
C ALA A 101 -16.43 4.25 3.88
N ARG A 102 -15.99 4.03 5.13
CA ARG A 102 -16.74 4.40 6.34
C ARG A 102 -17.04 5.91 6.48
N ARG A 103 -16.39 6.79 5.68
CA ARG A 103 -16.71 8.24 5.66
C ARG A 103 -17.91 8.57 4.79
N VAL A 104 -18.28 7.73 3.81
CA VAL A 104 -19.38 7.99 2.87
C VAL A 104 -20.71 8.31 3.57
N PRO A 105 -21.19 7.58 4.60
CA PRO A 105 -22.44 7.90 5.29
C PRO A 105 -22.44 9.28 5.97
N PHE A 106 -21.29 9.75 6.44
CA PHE A 106 -21.15 11.07 7.06
C PHE A 106 -21.20 12.18 6.00
N LEU A 107 -20.56 11.99 4.87
CA LEU A 107 -20.56 12.93 3.75
C LEU A 107 -21.95 13.04 3.11
N LEU A 108 -22.70 11.94 3.01
CA LEU A 108 -24.08 11.93 2.55
C LEU A 108 -25.00 12.81 3.39
N ARG A 109 -24.80 12.85 4.70
CA ARG A 109 -25.67 13.60 5.64
C ARG A 109 -25.24 15.05 5.84
N GLY A 110 -23.97 15.36 5.58
CA GLY A 110 -23.38 16.63 5.97
C GLY A 110 -23.52 17.79 4.98
N GLY A 111 -24.21 17.57 3.85
CA GLY A 111 -24.32 18.59 2.81
C GLY A 111 -23.16 18.58 1.82
N LYS A 112 -23.30 19.36 0.73
CA LYS A 112 -22.30 19.42 -0.36
C LYS A 112 -21.29 20.54 -0.08
N VAL A 113 -20.02 20.20 0.00
CA VAL A 113 -18.90 21.13 -0.05
C VAL A 113 -17.92 20.69 -1.15
N PRO A 114 -17.09 21.61 -1.68
CA PRO A 114 -15.99 21.22 -2.56
C PRO A 114 -15.04 20.24 -1.86
N ILE A 115 -14.55 19.24 -2.59
CA ILE A 115 -13.51 18.35 -2.06
C ILE A 115 -12.23 19.19 -1.85
N PRO A 116 -11.63 19.21 -0.64
CA PRO A 116 -10.58 20.18 -0.30
C PRO A 116 -9.17 19.79 -0.82
N PHE A 117 -9.05 18.76 -1.69
CA PHE A 117 -7.81 18.32 -2.31
C PHE A 117 -8.06 17.68 -3.66
N ASP A 118 -7.01 17.48 -4.45
CA ASP A 118 -7.11 16.76 -5.73
C ASP A 118 -7.15 15.24 -5.47
N ILE A 119 -8.38 14.74 -5.26
CA ILE A 119 -8.62 13.33 -4.95
C ILE A 119 -8.18 12.40 -6.08
N ASP A 120 -8.28 12.83 -7.34
CA ASP A 120 -7.90 12.02 -8.49
C ASP A 120 -6.38 11.88 -8.59
N LYS A 121 -5.66 12.97 -8.43
CA LYS A 121 -4.21 12.98 -8.40
C LYS A 121 -3.67 12.14 -7.24
N MET A 122 -4.19 12.34 -6.04
CA MET A 122 -3.77 11.62 -4.85
C MET A 122 -4.04 10.12 -4.99
N THR A 123 -5.26 9.73 -5.41
CA THR A 123 -5.63 8.32 -5.61
C THR A 123 -4.80 7.64 -6.68
N SER A 124 -4.65 8.30 -7.85
CA SER A 124 -3.89 7.70 -8.96
C SER A 124 -2.43 7.47 -8.58
N ARG A 125 -1.82 8.40 -7.82
CA ARG A 125 -0.45 8.24 -7.34
C ARG A 125 -0.34 7.11 -6.30
N THR A 126 -1.22 7.08 -5.32
CA THR A 126 -1.24 6.04 -4.28
C THR A 126 -1.42 4.64 -4.89
N VAL A 127 -2.34 4.48 -5.85
CA VAL A 127 -2.55 3.20 -6.55
C VAL A 127 -1.34 2.83 -7.41
N TYR A 128 -0.69 3.80 -8.06
CA TYR A 128 0.56 3.57 -8.80
C TYR A 128 1.67 3.07 -7.85
N MET A 129 1.83 3.70 -6.68
CA MET A 129 2.82 3.29 -5.67
C MET A 129 2.55 1.86 -5.19
N LEU A 130 1.30 1.51 -4.87
CA LEU A 130 0.91 0.15 -4.47
C LEU A 130 1.29 -0.87 -5.55
N LYS A 131 0.88 -0.64 -6.79
CA LYS A 131 1.20 -1.54 -7.89
C LYS A 131 2.71 -1.67 -8.09
N SER A 132 3.43 -0.55 -8.12
CA SER A 132 4.87 -0.53 -8.33
C SER A 132 5.65 -1.21 -7.21
N SER A 133 5.21 -1.09 -5.95
CA SER A 133 5.85 -1.77 -4.81
C SER A 133 5.70 -3.30 -4.92
N ILE A 134 4.54 -3.79 -5.36
CA ILE A 134 4.32 -5.23 -5.60
C ILE A 134 5.09 -5.71 -6.84
N ASP A 135 5.11 -4.95 -7.92
CA ASP A 135 5.91 -5.28 -9.11
C ASP A 135 7.42 -5.34 -8.77
N ALA A 136 7.90 -4.40 -7.93
CA ALA A 136 9.27 -4.40 -7.42
C ALA A 136 9.56 -5.67 -6.58
N PHE A 137 8.64 -6.08 -5.71
CA PHE A 137 8.77 -7.30 -4.93
C PHE A 137 8.88 -8.55 -5.82
N LEU A 138 7.97 -8.70 -6.79
CA LEU A 138 7.91 -9.88 -7.66
C LEU A 138 9.16 -10.05 -8.52
N ASN A 139 9.67 -8.94 -9.04
CA ASN A 139 10.83 -8.92 -9.93
C ASN A 139 12.15 -8.74 -9.18
N GLY A 140 12.11 -8.41 -7.88
CA GLY A 140 13.27 -8.02 -7.10
C GLY A 140 13.94 -6.75 -7.67
N ASP A 141 13.11 -5.80 -8.14
CA ASP A 141 13.56 -4.56 -8.79
C ASP A 141 13.75 -3.46 -7.75
N GLU A 142 15.02 -3.27 -7.35
CA GLU A 142 15.42 -2.27 -6.36
C GLU A 142 15.26 -0.84 -6.90
N ARG A 143 15.43 -0.60 -8.21
CA ARG A 143 15.28 0.73 -8.81
C ARG A 143 13.82 1.18 -8.78
N LEU A 144 12.91 0.26 -9.12
CA LEU A 144 11.49 0.52 -9.00
C LEU A 144 11.08 0.78 -7.55
N ALA A 145 11.64 0.03 -6.59
CA ALA A 145 11.40 0.25 -5.16
C ALA A 145 11.84 1.65 -4.71
N VAL A 146 13.04 2.11 -5.09
CA VAL A 146 13.50 3.50 -4.80
C VAL A 146 12.56 4.53 -5.45
N GLY A 147 12.08 4.27 -6.66
CA GLY A 147 11.10 5.13 -7.34
C GLY A 147 9.81 5.30 -6.52
N VAL A 148 9.28 4.20 -5.95
CA VAL A 148 8.10 4.24 -5.07
C VAL A 148 8.33 5.15 -3.87
N CYS A 149 9.47 5.02 -3.19
CA CYS A 149 9.79 5.86 -2.04
C CYS A 149 9.91 7.36 -2.41
N SER A 150 10.38 7.67 -3.63
CA SER A 150 10.46 9.05 -4.10
C SER A 150 9.09 9.68 -4.41
N ASP A 151 8.14 8.85 -4.83
CA ASP A 151 6.77 9.28 -5.19
C ASP A 151 5.92 9.69 -3.98
N ASP A 152 6.27 9.25 -2.79
CA ASP A 152 5.58 9.54 -1.53
C ASP A 152 5.42 11.04 -1.29
N SER A 153 6.44 11.83 -1.58
CA SER A 153 6.43 13.28 -1.45
C SER A 153 5.29 13.97 -2.22
N ILE A 154 4.79 13.35 -3.29
CA ILE A 154 3.67 13.89 -4.10
C ILE A 154 2.36 13.74 -3.33
N VAL A 155 2.16 12.60 -2.66
CA VAL A 155 0.97 12.32 -1.84
C VAL A 155 0.98 13.19 -0.58
N ASP A 156 2.13 13.33 0.05
CA ASP A 156 2.36 14.20 1.20
C ASP A 156 2.02 15.66 0.92
N GLU A 157 2.40 16.17 -0.24
CA GLU A 157 2.11 17.54 -0.64
C GLU A 157 0.60 17.76 -0.81
N GLU A 158 -0.12 16.82 -1.42
CA GLU A 158 -1.59 16.91 -1.55
C GLU A 158 -2.27 16.80 -0.16
N ASN A 159 -1.77 15.98 0.75
CA ASN A 159 -2.27 15.90 2.11
C ASN A 159 -2.06 17.23 2.86
N ARG A 160 -0.88 17.86 2.76
CA ARG A 160 -0.60 19.18 3.34
C ARG A 160 -1.54 20.27 2.79
N ARG A 161 -1.82 20.27 1.48
CA ARG A 161 -2.78 21.19 0.85
C ARG A 161 -4.19 20.97 1.39
N CYS A 162 -4.58 19.70 1.58
CA CYS A 162 -5.87 19.36 2.19
C CYS A 162 -6.04 20.01 3.57
N TYR A 163 -5.03 19.95 4.44
CA TYR A 163 -5.07 20.61 5.77
C TYR A 163 -5.35 22.12 5.66
N GLY A 164 -4.64 22.84 4.78
CA GLY A 164 -4.84 24.26 4.57
C GLY A 164 -6.25 24.61 4.06
N ASN A 165 -6.72 23.86 3.06
CA ASN A 165 -8.03 24.06 2.47
C ASN A 165 -9.18 23.73 3.44
N VAL A 166 -9.01 22.68 4.25
CA VAL A 166 -9.97 22.32 5.32
C VAL A 166 -10.07 23.43 6.36
N ALA A 167 -8.94 23.98 6.82
CA ALA A 167 -8.93 25.06 7.79
C ALA A 167 -9.64 26.31 7.25
N SER A 168 -9.38 26.71 6.01
CA SER A 168 -10.06 27.80 5.33
C SER A 168 -11.56 27.53 5.14
N GLY A 169 -11.92 26.34 4.67
CA GLY A 169 -13.32 25.96 4.45
C GLY A 169 -14.15 25.95 5.74
N ILE A 170 -13.59 25.52 6.87
CA ILE A 170 -14.24 25.57 8.18
C ILE A 170 -14.41 27.03 8.65
N ALA A 171 -13.41 27.90 8.41
CA ALA A 171 -13.50 29.30 8.78
C ALA A 171 -14.60 30.03 7.98
N GLU A 172 -14.76 29.71 6.70
CA GLU A 172 -15.79 30.27 5.82
C GLU A 172 -17.19 29.67 6.08
N ASN A 173 -17.28 28.39 6.39
CA ASN A 173 -18.54 27.68 6.65
C ASN A 173 -18.40 26.73 7.85
N PRO A 174 -18.52 27.26 9.09
CA PRO A 174 -18.40 26.46 10.32
C PRO A 174 -19.42 25.31 10.43
N GLU A 175 -20.61 25.48 9.84
CA GLU A 175 -21.66 24.45 9.85
C GLU A 175 -21.25 23.18 9.07
N ALA A 176 -20.38 23.32 8.07
CA ALA A 176 -19.83 22.22 7.29
C ALA A 176 -18.55 21.58 7.90
N ALA A 177 -18.15 21.98 9.10
CA ALA A 177 -16.90 21.53 9.72
C ALA A 177 -16.75 20.00 9.74
N MET A 178 -17.83 19.28 10.07
CA MET A 178 -17.81 17.82 10.11
C MET A 178 -17.59 17.18 8.72
N VAL A 179 -18.07 17.82 7.63
CA VAL A 179 -17.83 17.35 6.26
C VAL A 179 -16.37 17.53 5.90
N TYR A 180 -15.80 18.71 6.17
CA TYR A 180 -14.39 18.99 5.94
C TYR A 180 -13.47 18.08 6.73
N ILE A 181 -13.77 17.77 8.00
CA ILE A 181 -13.02 16.83 8.82
C ILE A 181 -13.08 15.42 8.22
N ASN A 182 -14.22 14.97 7.69
CA ASN A 182 -14.29 13.66 7.02
C ASN A 182 -13.43 13.62 5.75
N TYR A 183 -13.38 14.67 4.94
CA TYR A 183 -12.46 14.75 3.81
C TYR A 183 -10.98 14.75 4.24
N LEU A 184 -10.63 15.41 5.33
CA LEU A 184 -9.30 15.38 5.89
C LEU A 184 -8.89 13.96 6.31
N LEU A 185 -9.81 13.21 6.93
CA LEU A 185 -9.58 11.81 7.30
C LEU A 185 -9.42 10.90 6.07
N VAL A 186 -10.10 11.20 4.95
CA VAL A 186 -9.89 10.51 3.68
C VAL A 186 -8.50 10.78 3.12
N SER A 187 -8.08 12.05 3.07
CA SER A 187 -6.74 12.44 2.63
C SER A 187 -5.66 11.75 3.47
N LYS A 188 -5.84 11.73 4.80
CA LYS A 188 -4.94 11.05 5.74
C LYS A 188 -4.88 9.54 5.51
N SER A 189 -6.00 8.90 5.14
CA SER A 189 -6.00 7.47 4.82
C SER A 189 -5.24 7.18 3.52
N LEU A 190 -5.37 8.04 2.49
CA LEU A 190 -4.61 7.90 1.24
C LEU A 190 -3.10 8.12 1.45
N GLU A 191 -2.71 9.10 2.26
CA GLU A 191 -1.30 9.31 2.63
C GLU A 191 -0.77 8.09 3.39
N ARG A 192 -1.54 7.54 4.34
CA ARG A 192 -1.12 6.34 5.05
C ARG A 192 -0.94 5.13 4.13
N ILE A 193 -1.77 4.98 3.10
CA ILE A 193 -1.58 3.93 2.07
C ILE A 193 -0.24 4.14 1.33
N ALA A 194 0.11 5.37 1.00
CA ALA A 194 1.40 5.69 0.35
C ALA A 194 2.58 5.34 1.27
N ASP A 195 2.54 5.72 2.54
CA ASP A 195 3.52 5.30 3.57
C ASP A 195 3.72 3.77 3.60
N LEU A 196 2.61 3.00 3.59
CA LEU A 196 2.65 1.54 3.61
C LEU A 196 3.28 0.98 2.31
N CYS A 197 3.07 1.62 1.17
CA CYS A 197 3.74 1.27 -0.08
C CYS A 197 5.26 1.53 -0.02
N THR A 198 5.70 2.60 0.67
CA THR A 198 7.14 2.83 0.90
C THR A 198 7.73 1.76 1.80
N ASN A 199 7.03 1.31 2.85
CA ASN A 199 7.47 0.21 3.69
C ASN A 199 7.68 -1.08 2.87
N ILE A 200 6.73 -1.42 1.97
CA ILE A 200 6.87 -2.56 1.06
C ILE A 200 8.13 -2.39 0.19
N ALA A 201 8.34 -1.22 -0.39
CA ALA A 201 9.51 -0.94 -1.24
C ALA A 201 10.84 -1.07 -0.47
N GLU A 202 10.91 -0.57 0.76
CA GLU A 202 12.07 -0.72 1.64
C GLU A 202 12.36 -2.19 1.97
N ASP A 203 11.32 -2.99 2.21
CA ASP A 203 11.46 -4.43 2.45
C ASP A 203 11.92 -5.20 1.20
N VAL A 204 11.59 -4.74 -0.01
CA VAL A 204 12.16 -5.27 -1.27
C VAL A 204 13.67 -5.01 -1.34
N ILE A 205 14.12 -3.80 -1.03
CA ILE A 205 15.54 -3.46 -1.00
C ILE A 205 16.28 -4.33 0.04
N TYR A 206 15.69 -4.49 1.25
CA TYR A 206 16.23 -5.38 2.27
C TYR A 206 16.35 -6.83 1.78
N MET A 207 15.31 -7.36 1.14
CA MET A 207 15.30 -8.73 0.60
C MET A 207 16.47 -8.98 -0.35
N LYS A 208 16.78 -8.02 -1.20
CA LYS A 208 17.83 -8.13 -2.22
C LYS A 208 19.23 -7.87 -1.68
N ARG A 209 19.41 -6.83 -0.88
CA ARG A 209 20.74 -6.34 -0.44
C ARG A 209 21.12 -6.76 0.97
N SER A 210 20.19 -7.29 1.77
CA SER A 210 20.41 -7.51 3.21
C SER A 210 20.73 -6.20 3.97
N LEU A 211 20.34 -5.04 3.41
CA LEU A 211 20.54 -3.72 3.98
C LEU A 211 19.21 -3.19 4.51
N ILE A 212 19.19 -2.80 5.78
CA ILE A 212 18.04 -2.12 6.37
C ILE A 212 18.16 -0.64 5.98
N VAL A 213 17.31 -0.20 5.02
CA VAL A 213 17.34 1.17 4.46
C VAL A 213 16.34 2.11 5.13
N ARG A 214 15.66 1.66 6.18
CA ARG A 214 14.70 2.47 6.93
C ARG A 214 15.37 3.78 7.37
N HIS A 215 14.74 4.90 6.99
CA HIS A 215 15.20 6.27 7.29
C HIS A 215 16.49 6.72 6.59
N ASN A 216 17.03 5.97 5.63
CA ASN A 216 18.25 6.33 4.90
C ASN A 216 18.18 6.01 3.40
N LEU A 217 17.11 6.48 2.76
CA LEU A 217 16.83 6.24 1.33
C LEU A 217 17.90 6.83 0.40
N ASP A 218 18.50 7.96 0.78
CA ASP A 218 19.56 8.61 -0.02
C ASP A 218 20.82 7.73 -0.11
N GLU A 219 21.17 7.02 0.95
CA GLU A 219 22.27 6.08 0.95
C GLU A 219 21.94 4.83 0.14
N ALA A 220 20.71 4.30 0.27
CA ALA A 220 20.25 3.19 -0.53
C ALA A 220 20.25 3.52 -2.01
N ALA A 221 19.75 4.68 -2.41
CA ALA A 221 19.74 5.16 -3.79
C ALA A 221 21.17 5.28 -4.36
N LYS A 222 22.12 5.78 -3.58
CA LYS A 222 23.54 5.84 -3.98
C LYS A 222 24.14 4.45 -4.19
N ILE A 223 23.89 3.51 -3.27
CA ILE A 223 24.39 2.13 -3.36
C ILE A 223 23.80 1.42 -4.59
N ILE A 224 22.51 1.60 -4.87
CA ILE A 224 21.82 1.00 -6.01
C ILE A 224 22.31 1.59 -7.34
N ASN A 225 22.52 2.91 -7.41
CA ASN A 225 23.00 3.60 -8.60
C ASN A 225 24.51 3.35 -8.88
N LEU A 226 25.31 3.03 -7.86
CA LEU A 226 26.73 2.69 -8.01
C LEU A 226 26.96 1.23 -8.43
N SER A 227 25.95 0.36 -8.35
CA SER A 227 26.08 -1.02 -8.77
C SER A 227 25.87 -1.13 -10.29
N PRO A 228 26.83 -1.72 -11.07
CA PRO A 228 26.60 -1.99 -12.48
C PRO A 228 25.38 -2.89 -12.65
N GLU A 229 24.62 -2.68 -13.70
CA GLU A 229 23.54 -3.58 -14.08
C GLU A 229 24.10 -5.00 -14.10
N SER A 230 23.51 -5.92 -13.34
CA SER A 230 23.76 -7.34 -13.50
C SER A 230 23.17 -7.71 -14.85
N GLY A 231 23.98 -7.46 -15.91
CA GLY A 231 23.65 -7.79 -17.26
C GLY A 231 23.34 -9.27 -17.32
N GLY A 232 22.13 -9.62 -17.73
CA GLY A 232 21.76 -10.94 -18.17
C GLY A 232 22.65 -11.33 -19.35
N GLY A 233 23.81 -11.91 -19.03
CA GLY A 233 24.66 -12.61 -20.00
C GLY A 233 24.09 -14.01 -20.15
N GLY A 234 23.17 -14.18 -21.09
CA GLY A 234 22.92 -15.48 -21.66
C GLY A 234 24.10 -15.86 -22.55
N ALA A 235 24.70 -16.99 -22.32
CA ALA A 235 25.39 -17.83 -23.29
C ALA A 235 25.06 -19.27 -22.96
#